data_c62f3d4d886783414f78ea6298b6b967
#
_entry.id   c62f3d4d886783414f78ea6298b6b967
#
_cell.length_a   1.000
_cell.length_b   1.000
_cell.length_c   1.000
_cell.angle_alpha   90.00
_cell.angle_beta   90.00
_cell.angle_gamma   90.00
#
_symmetry.space_group_name_H-M   'P 1'
#
loop_
_entity.id
_entity.type
_entity.pdbx_description
1 polymer ?
#
loop_
_entity_poly.entity_id
_entity_poly.type
_entity_poly.pdbx_seq_one_letter_code
_entity_poly.pdbx_strand_id
1 'polypeptide(L)'
;MEYDKEFWDKYADENESRNHEEFTKFLTELARSLHCKSILEIGCGTGIDLRKFDDSFEIHGVDLNDHALKLAKKNIPNGKFYKENITRLSFEDASVDFVFTHKLLNYLDDETLDKGVSEMFRVSKKYIVNCELFGESEEMINDEMKLRNMLKRWLNYKVKIVSNVNMHEEIESEQVRFTLLRKIV
;
A
#
# COMPACT_ATOMS: atom_id res chain seq x y z
N MET A 1 -2.10 -17.30 4.12
CA MET A 1 -3.36 -17.56 3.38
C MET A 1 -3.00 -17.87 1.95
N GLU A 2 -3.61 -18.90 1.33
CA GLU A 2 -3.37 -19.23 -0.07
C GLU A 2 -4.07 -18.18 -0.97
N TYR A 3 -3.38 -17.73 -2.03
CA TYR A 3 -3.94 -16.76 -2.95
C TYR A 3 -5.11 -17.35 -3.74
N ASP A 4 -6.32 -16.87 -3.50
CA ASP A 4 -7.53 -17.23 -4.24
C ASP A 4 -7.73 -16.27 -5.43
N LYS A 5 -7.40 -16.75 -6.62
CA LYS A 5 -7.49 -15.96 -7.85
C LYS A 5 -8.91 -15.52 -8.18
N GLU A 6 -9.91 -16.39 -8.01
CA GLU A 6 -11.30 -16.10 -8.36
C GLU A 6 -11.88 -15.02 -7.44
N PHE A 7 -11.60 -15.12 -6.15
CA PHE A 7 -11.96 -14.09 -5.16
C PHE A 7 -11.37 -12.72 -5.55
N TRP A 8 -10.07 -12.65 -5.86
CA TRP A 8 -9.40 -11.41 -6.17
C TRP A 8 -9.77 -10.83 -7.55
N ASP A 9 -10.08 -11.66 -8.55
CA ASP A 9 -10.60 -11.19 -9.84
C ASP A 9 -11.96 -10.49 -9.63
N LYS A 10 -12.87 -11.13 -8.89
CA LYS A 10 -14.17 -10.56 -8.55
C LYS A 10 -14.03 -9.26 -7.73
N TYR A 11 -13.16 -9.27 -6.73
CA TYR A 11 -12.86 -8.09 -5.92
C TYR A 11 -12.36 -6.91 -6.79
N ALA A 12 -11.51 -7.18 -7.77
CA ALA A 12 -11.02 -6.17 -8.69
C ALA A 12 -12.14 -5.54 -9.53
N ASP A 13 -13.03 -6.36 -10.08
CA ASP A 13 -14.18 -5.89 -10.88
C ASP A 13 -15.16 -5.05 -10.05
N GLU A 14 -15.49 -5.50 -8.84
CA GLU A 14 -16.40 -4.79 -7.93
C GLU A 14 -15.83 -3.45 -7.45
N ASN A 15 -14.51 -3.35 -7.34
CA ASN A 15 -13.84 -2.16 -6.83
C ASN A 15 -13.27 -1.24 -7.93
N GLU A 16 -13.31 -1.61 -9.22
CA GLU A 16 -12.77 -0.77 -10.32
C GLU A 16 -13.40 0.63 -10.36
N SER A 17 -14.68 0.74 -10.03
CA SER A 17 -15.46 1.98 -10.05
C SER A 17 -15.55 2.68 -8.67
N ARG A 18 -14.94 2.11 -7.63
CA ARG A 18 -14.99 2.67 -6.28
C ARG A 18 -14.41 4.08 -6.27
N ASN A 19 -15.12 4.99 -5.62
CA ASN A 19 -14.66 6.36 -5.47
C ASN A 19 -13.78 6.49 -4.21
N HIS A 20 -12.47 6.68 -4.42
CA HIS A 20 -11.48 6.96 -3.38
C HIS A 20 -10.86 8.35 -3.57
N GLU A 21 -11.65 9.29 -4.06
CA GLU A 21 -11.13 10.60 -4.51
C GLU A 21 -10.39 11.35 -3.39
N GLU A 22 -10.97 11.44 -2.21
CA GLU A 22 -10.36 12.16 -1.08
C GLU A 22 -9.10 11.48 -0.56
N PHE A 23 -9.11 10.15 -0.46
CA PHE A 23 -7.93 9.39 -0.06
C PHE A 23 -6.78 9.54 -1.07
N THR A 24 -7.08 9.39 -2.36
CA THR A 24 -6.09 9.51 -3.42
C THR A 24 -5.50 10.92 -3.50
N LYS A 25 -6.35 11.95 -3.34
CA LYS A 25 -5.93 13.35 -3.25
C LYS A 25 -5.01 13.57 -2.05
N PHE A 26 -5.41 13.07 -0.88
CA PHE A 26 -4.61 13.15 0.34
C PHE A 26 -3.21 12.55 0.15
N LEU A 27 -3.10 11.32 -0.39
CA LEU A 27 -1.81 10.68 -0.65
C LEU A 27 -0.95 11.45 -1.64
N THR A 28 -1.56 11.95 -2.73
CA THR A 28 -0.86 12.73 -3.76
C THR A 28 -0.29 14.02 -3.19
N GLU A 29 -1.09 14.78 -2.43
CA GLU A 29 -0.65 16.01 -1.79
C GLU A 29 0.43 15.76 -0.73
N LEU A 30 0.30 14.68 0.04
CA LEU A 30 1.31 14.26 1.00
C LEU A 30 2.64 13.98 0.30
N ALA A 31 2.65 13.13 -0.72
CA ALA A 31 3.86 12.77 -1.47
C ALA A 31 4.52 14.01 -2.09
N ARG A 32 3.72 14.94 -2.62
CA ARG A 32 4.17 16.23 -3.17
C ARG A 32 4.82 17.10 -2.08
N SER A 33 4.17 17.24 -0.93
CA SER A 33 4.67 18.02 0.21
C SER A 33 5.96 17.45 0.80
N LEU A 34 6.15 16.12 0.70
CA LEU A 34 7.35 15.42 1.11
C LEU A 34 8.44 15.40 0.02
N HIS A 35 8.23 16.09 -1.11
CA HIS A 35 9.16 16.16 -2.25
C HIS A 35 9.56 14.77 -2.79
N CYS A 36 8.61 13.82 -2.81
CA CYS A 36 8.80 12.52 -3.41
C CYS A 36 8.67 12.61 -4.94
N LYS A 37 9.42 11.78 -5.65
CA LYS A 37 9.40 11.71 -7.13
C LYS A 37 8.96 10.34 -7.63
N SER A 38 9.26 9.28 -6.90
CA SER A 38 8.87 7.92 -7.23
C SER A 38 7.91 7.37 -6.17
N ILE A 39 6.84 6.75 -6.66
CA ILE A 39 5.75 6.20 -5.84
C ILE A 39 5.62 4.71 -6.14
N LEU A 40 5.50 3.90 -5.12
CA LEU A 40 5.19 2.48 -5.24
C LEU A 40 4.02 2.12 -4.34
N GLU A 41 2.94 1.67 -4.93
CA GLU A 41 1.87 0.98 -4.22
C GLU A 41 2.07 -0.53 -4.29
N ILE A 42 2.07 -1.18 -3.13
CA ILE A 42 2.12 -2.64 -3.02
C ILE A 42 0.71 -3.13 -2.71
N GLY A 43 0.21 -4.09 -3.51
CA GLY A 43 -1.19 -4.49 -3.54
C GLY A 43 -2.06 -3.45 -4.26
N CYS A 44 -1.58 -2.95 -5.40
CA CYS A 44 -2.21 -1.81 -6.08
C CYS A 44 -3.57 -2.12 -6.73
N GLY A 45 -3.95 -3.40 -6.83
CA GLY A 45 -5.21 -3.79 -7.44
C GLY A 45 -5.39 -3.16 -8.83
N THR A 46 -6.51 -2.46 -9.02
CA THR A 46 -6.86 -1.75 -10.26
C THR A 46 -6.23 -0.35 -10.37
N GLY A 47 -5.33 0.01 -9.44
CA GLY A 47 -4.63 1.30 -9.42
C GLY A 47 -5.48 2.47 -8.93
N ILE A 48 -6.58 2.21 -8.22
CA ILE A 48 -7.50 3.26 -7.76
C ILE A 48 -6.76 4.36 -6.98
N ASP A 49 -5.89 3.98 -6.06
CA ASP A 49 -5.22 4.91 -5.17
C ASP A 49 -4.07 5.68 -5.85
N LEU A 50 -3.68 5.24 -7.05
CA LEU A 50 -2.67 5.91 -7.87
C LEU A 50 -3.25 6.93 -8.88
N ARG A 51 -4.57 7.00 -9.05
CA ARG A 51 -5.23 7.78 -10.12
C ARG A 51 -4.99 9.29 -10.10
N LYS A 52 -4.66 9.88 -8.96
CA LYS A 52 -4.42 11.33 -8.84
C LYS A 52 -2.93 11.71 -8.93
N PHE A 53 -2.04 10.72 -8.95
CA PHE A 53 -0.64 10.99 -9.22
C PHE A 53 -0.46 11.33 -10.70
N ASP A 54 0.10 12.50 -10.97
CA ASP A 54 0.32 13.02 -12.32
C ASP A 54 1.73 12.70 -12.85
N ASP A 55 2.03 13.16 -14.07
CA ASP A 55 3.31 12.92 -14.74
C ASP A 55 4.55 13.52 -14.02
N SER A 56 4.34 14.27 -12.92
CA SER A 56 5.45 14.73 -12.08
C SER A 56 6.02 13.63 -11.18
N PHE A 57 5.33 12.48 -11.12
CA PHE A 57 5.72 11.30 -10.36
C PHE A 57 6.05 10.12 -11.29
N GLU A 58 7.06 9.35 -10.91
CA GLU A 58 7.27 8.02 -11.46
C GLU A 58 6.38 7.04 -10.68
N ILE A 59 5.34 6.52 -11.34
CA ILE A 59 4.28 5.72 -10.71
C ILE A 59 4.56 4.23 -10.92
N HIS A 60 4.61 3.48 -9.83
CA HIS A 60 4.75 2.03 -9.83
C HIS A 60 3.63 1.39 -9.01
N GLY A 61 3.13 0.25 -9.48
CA GLY A 61 2.22 -0.60 -8.73
C GLY A 61 2.63 -2.07 -8.83
N VAL A 62 2.54 -2.81 -7.74
CA VAL A 62 2.72 -4.26 -7.75
C VAL A 62 1.50 -4.94 -7.17
N ASP A 63 1.12 -6.07 -7.78
CA ASP A 63 0.04 -6.92 -7.31
C ASP A 63 0.27 -8.37 -7.77
N LEU A 64 -0.36 -9.35 -7.15
CA LEU A 64 -0.36 -10.75 -7.59
C LEU A 64 -1.42 -11.02 -8.67
N ASN A 65 -2.44 -10.17 -8.75
CA ASN A 65 -3.59 -10.35 -9.63
C ASN A 65 -3.35 -9.76 -11.03
N ASP A 66 -3.13 -10.62 -12.02
CA ASP A 66 -2.96 -10.23 -13.43
C ASP A 66 -4.16 -9.48 -14.02
N HIS A 67 -5.39 -9.84 -13.58
CA HIS A 67 -6.61 -9.17 -14.04
C HIS A 67 -6.65 -7.73 -13.53
N ALA A 68 -6.43 -7.53 -12.24
CA ALA A 68 -6.35 -6.19 -11.65
C ALA A 68 -5.26 -5.33 -12.29
N LEU A 69 -4.05 -5.88 -12.54
CA LEU A 69 -2.97 -5.16 -13.19
C LEU A 69 -3.28 -4.73 -14.63
N LYS A 70 -4.08 -5.51 -15.38
CA LYS A 70 -4.57 -5.09 -16.70
C LYS A 70 -5.47 -3.88 -16.61
N LEU A 71 -6.36 -3.85 -15.60
CA LEU A 71 -7.23 -2.70 -15.33
C LEU A 71 -6.40 -1.49 -14.88
N ALA A 72 -5.41 -1.69 -14.00
CA ALA A 72 -4.52 -0.62 -13.57
C ALA A 72 -3.79 0.04 -14.73
N LYS A 73 -3.23 -0.74 -15.67
CA LYS A 73 -2.57 -0.23 -16.89
C LYS A 73 -3.51 0.57 -17.78
N LYS A 74 -4.77 0.15 -17.88
CA LYS A 74 -5.79 0.88 -18.64
C LYS A 74 -6.15 2.21 -17.96
N ASN A 75 -6.25 2.18 -16.62
CA ASN A 75 -6.67 3.33 -15.81
C ASN A 75 -5.56 4.39 -15.68
N ILE A 76 -4.28 3.95 -15.69
CA ILE A 76 -3.09 4.79 -15.49
C ILE A 76 -2.04 4.44 -16.56
N PRO A 77 -2.20 4.94 -17.80
CA PRO A 77 -1.34 4.56 -18.93
C PRO A 77 0.15 4.91 -18.73
N ASN A 78 0.45 5.94 -17.94
CA ASN A 78 1.82 6.37 -17.60
C ASN A 78 2.42 5.60 -16.42
N GLY A 79 1.63 4.77 -15.69
CA GLY A 79 2.10 3.92 -14.61
C GLY A 79 2.79 2.64 -15.10
N LYS A 80 3.71 2.15 -14.29
CA LYS A 80 4.42 0.87 -14.49
C LYS A 80 3.90 -0.15 -13.49
N PHE A 81 3.33 -1.25 -13.98
CA PHE A 81 2.67 -2.25 -13.15
C PHE A 81 3.32 -3.62 -13.33
N TYR A 82 3.60 -4.30 -12.21
CA TYR A 82 4.36 -5.54 -12.17
C TYR A 82 3.62 -6.61 -11.36
N LYS A 83 3.66 -7.85 -11.86
CA LYS A 83 3.14 -9.00 -11.11
C LYS A 83 4.21 -9.50 -10.16
N GLU A 84 4.13 -9.08 -8.91
CA GLU A 84 5.13 -9.43 -7.89
C GLU A 84 4.47 -9.73 -6.55
N ASN A 85 5.15 -10.57 -5.77
CA ASN A 85 4.78 -10.82 -4.38
C ASN A 85 5.50 -9.83 -3.48
N ILE A 86 4.79 -9.29 -2.48
CA ILE A 86 5.34 -8.35 -1.49
C ILE A 86 6.60 -8.91 -0.79
N THR A 87 6.75 -10.23 -0.71
CA THR A 87 7.90 -10.89 -0.07
C THR A 87 9.18 -10.86 -0.91
N ARG A 88 9.09 -10.42 -2.18
CA ARG A 88 10.22 -10.33 -3.11
C ARG A 88 9.91 -9.34 -4.22
N LEU A 89 10.39 -8.12 -4.07
CA LEU A 89 10.22 -7.04 -5.04
C LEU A 89 11.45 -6.89 -5.93
N SER A 90 11.26 -6.65 -7.22
CA SER A 90 12.36 -6.48 -8.20
C SER A 90 13.06 -5.11 -8.11
N PHE A 91 12.60 -4.23 -7.24
CA PHE A 91 13.17 -2.92 -7.01
C PHE A 91 14.51 -2.99 -6.29
N GLU A 92 15.44 -2.11 -6.64
CA GLU A 92 16.71 -1.98 -5.95
C GLU A 92 16.54 -1.41 -4.53
N ASP A 93 17.55 -1.60 -3.69
CA ASP A 93 17.57 -1.06 -2.33
C ASP A 93 17.49 0.48 -2.36
N ALA A 94 16.65 1.04 -1.52
CA ALA A 94 16.48 2.49 -1.37
C ALA A 94 16.24 3.22 -2.72
N SER A 95 15.45 2.62 -3.62
CA SER A 95 15.20 3.15 -4.97
C SER A 95 13.92 3.97 -5.07
N VAL A 96 12.92 3.76 -4.21
CA VAL A 96 11.61 4.40 -4.28
C VAL A 96 11.41 5.41 -3.15
N ASP A 97 11.07 6.66 -3.48
CA ASP A 97 10.90 7.74 -2.49
C ASP A 97 9.74 7.52 -1.53
N PHE A 98 8.61 7.00 -2.03
CA PHE A 98 7.36 6.82 -1.29
C PHE A 98 6.75 5.45 -1.57
N VAL A 99 6.81 4.56 -0.60
CA VAL A 99 6.26 3.19 -0.67
C VAL A 99 5.02 3.13 0.21
N PHE A 100 3.90 2.65 -0.32
CA PHE A 100 2.70 2.54 0.50
C PHE A 100 1.87 1.27 0.25
N THR A 101 1.03 0.95 1.24
CA THR A 101 0.01 -0.08 1.19
C THR A 101 -1.33 0.49 1.68
N HIS A 102 -2.43 0.03 1.09
CA HIS A 102 -3.77 0.36 1.53
C HIS A 102 -4.63 -0.91 1.57
N LYS A 103 -5.04 -1.30 2.77
CA LYS A 103 -5.87 -2.50 3.04
C LYS A 103 -5.33 -3.79 2.40
N LEU A 104 -4.02 -3.91 2.29
CA LEU A 104 -3.34 -5.10 1.82
C LEU A 104 -2.90 -5.99 2.97
N LEU A 105 -2.26 -5.38 3.97
CA LEU A 105 -1.54 -6.12 5.01
C LEU A 105 -2.48 -6.88 5.95
N ASN A 106 -3.75 -6.50 5.96
CA ASN A 106 -4.81 -7.20 6.70
C ASN A 106 -5.07 -8.62 6.20
N TYR A 107 -4.79 -8.89 4.91
CA TYR A 107 -5.02 -10.20 4.27
C TYR A 107 -3.81 -11.15 4.36
N LEU A 108 -2.67 -10.68 4.84
CA LEU A 108 -1.45 -11.48 4.89
C LEU A 108 -1.37 -12.28 6.19
N ASP A 109 -0.84 -13.51 6.13
CA ASP A 109 -0.38 -14.20 7.32
C ASP A 109 0.86 -13.51 7.92
N ASP A 110 1.21 -13.83 9.16
CA ASP A 110 2.26 -13.10 9.87
C ASP A 110 3.65 -13.32 9.27
N GLU A 111 3.93 -14.49 8.69
CA GLU A 111 5.22 -14.78 8.04
C GLU A 111 5.38 -13.97 6.74
N THR A 112 4.33 -13.95 5.92
CA THR A 112 4.29 -13.16 4.68
C THR A 112 4.38 -11.67 4.98
N LEU A 113 3.66 -11.21 6.01
CA LEU A 113 3.70 -9.82 6.46
C LEU A 113 5.11 -9.40 6.90
N ASP A 114 5.80 -10.20 7.70
CA ASP A 114 7.15 -9.85 8.20
C ASP A 114 8.17 -9.77 7.05
N LYS A 115 8.08 -10.67 6.06
CA LYS A 115 8.89 -10.60 4.84
C LYS A 115 8.54 -9.35 4.02
N GLY A 116 7.25 -9.05 3.89
CA GLY A 116 6.77 -7.88 3.17
C GLY A 116 7.23 -6.56 3.81
N VAL A 117 7.15 -6.45 5.13
CA VAL A 117 7.67 -5.29 5.87
C VAL A 117 9.17 -5.10 5.64
N SER A 118 9.94 -6.20 5.61
CA SER A 118 11.37 -6.17 5.28
C SER A 118 11.63 -5.65 3.87
N GLU A 119 10.86 -6.11 2.87
CA GLU A 119 10.97 -5.65 1.49
C GLU A 119 10.55 -4.18 1.33
N MET A 120 9.45 -3.78 1.96
CA MET A 120 9.04 -2.37 2.00
C MET A 120 10.16 -1.47 2.55
N PHE A 121 10.79 -1.89 3.65
CA PHE A 121 11.93 -1.18 4.20
C PHE A 121 13.12 -1.15 3.25
N ARG A 122 13.44 -2.29 2.63
CA ARG A 122 14.57 -2.40 1.70
C ARG A 122 14.44 -1.43 0.52
N VAL A 123 13.29 -1.49 -0.18
CA VAL A 123 13.08 -0.70 -1.41
C VAL A 123 12.83 0.78 -1.15
N SER A 124 12.31 1.12 0.04
CA SER A 124 12.04 2.52 0.40
C SER A 124 13.34 3.32 0.55
N LYS A 125 13.37 4.50 -0.08
CA LYS A 125 14.44 5.49 0.03
C LYS A 125 14.16 6.52 1.13
N LYS A 126 12.91 6.96 1.28
CA LYS A 126 12.56 8.06 2.18
C LYS A 126 11.40 7.75 3.11
N TYR A 127 10.23 7.42 2.55
CA TYR A 127 8.98 7.32 3.30
C TYR A 127 8.25 6.01 3.04
N ILE A 128 7.64 5.50 4.10
CA ILE A 128 6.76 4.33 4.07
C ILE A 128 5.44 4.73 4.69
N VAL A 129 4.34 4.35 4.04
CA VAL A 129 2.98 4.57 4.52
C VAL A 129 2.24 3.25 4.57
N ASN A 130 1.56 3.00 5.67
CA ASN A 130 0.57 1.93 5.77
C ASN A 130 -0.79 2.53 6.16
N CYS A 131 -1.82 2.17 5.40
CA CYS A 131 -3.21 2.49 5.66
C CYS A 131 -3.98 1.19 5.82
N GLU A 132 -4.07 0.67 7.05
CA GLU A 132 -4.58 -0.67 7.33
C GLU A 132 -5.64 -0.65 8.42
N LEU A 133 -6.59 -1.59 8.39
CA LEU A 133 -7.53 -1.79 9.48
C LEU A 133 -6.77 -2.14 10.76
N PHE A 134 -7.02 -1.36 11.81
CA PHE A 134 -6.21 -1.35 13.01
C PHE A 134 -6.86 -2.11 14.17
N GLY A 135 -6.04 -2.85 14.91
CA GLY A 135 -6.37 -3.42 16.21
C GLY A 135 -5.13 -3.56 17.10
N GLU A 136 -5.28 -3.25 18.38
CA GLU A 136 -4.19 -3.39 19.35
C GLU A 136 -3.72 -4.85 19.52
N SER A 137 -4.65 -5.79 19.46
CA SER A 137 -4.43 -7.23 19.65
C SER A 137 -4.28 -8.00 18.34
N GLU A 138 -4.38 -7.34 17.19
CA GLU A 138 -4.31 -8.00 15.88
C GLU A 138 -5.27 -9.22 15.75
N GLU A 139 -6.54 -9.03 16.09
CA GLU A 139 -7.57 -10.07 16.02
C GLU A 139 -8.07 -10.30 14.59
N MET A 140 -8.55 -11.51 14.32
CA MET A 140 -9.24 -11.81 13.06
C MET A 140 -10.57 -11.05 13.00
N ILE A 141 -10.85 -10.41 11.87
CA ILE A 141 -12.15 -9.77 11.59
C ILE A 141 -13.10 -10.83 10.99
N ASN A 142 -12.56 -11.68 10.13
CA ASN A 142 -13.22 -12.79 9.47
C ASN A 142 -12.17 -13.84 9.08
N ASP A 143 -12.56 -14.84 8.29
CA ASP A 143 -11.66 -15.92 7.88
C ASP A 143 -10.47 -15.46 7.00
N GLU A 144 -10.54 -14.26 6.43
CA GLU A 144 -9.57 -13.74 5.46
C GLU A 144 -8.75 -12.55 5.98
N MET A 145 -9.33 -11.75 6.90
CA MET A 145 -8.74 -10.49 7.34
C MET A 145 -8.41 -10.48 8.82
N LYS A 146 -7.24 -9.92 9.12
CA LYS A 146 -6.75 -9.69 10.49
C LYS A 146 -6.49 -8.21 10.71
N LEU A 147 -6.94 -7.66 11.85
CA LEU A 147 -6.55 -6.32 12.28
C LEU A 147 -5.03 -6.24 12.44
N ARG A 148 -4.42 -5.10 12.10
CA ARG A 148 -2.96 -4.95 12.15
C ARG A 148 -2.53 -3.77 13.02
N ASN A 149 -1.45 -3.98 13.76
CA ASN A 149 -0.74 -2.92 14.45
C ASN A 149 0.64 -2.70 13.82
N MET A 150 0.64 -2.00 12.68
CA MET A 150 1.85 -1.79 11.90
C MET A 150 2.93 -1.04 12.67
N LEU A 151 2.56 -0.14 13.59
CA LEU A 151 3.53 0.55 14.42
C LEU A 151 4.43 -0.42 15.21
N LYS A 152 3.86 -1.46 15.83
CA LYS A 152 4.63 -2.46 16.58
C LYS A 152 5.69 -3.15 15.71
N ARG A 153 5.38 -3.44 14.45
CA ARG A 153 6.31 -4.09 13.52
C ARG A 153 7.44 -3.16 13.11
N TRP A 154 7.13 -1.88 12.88
CA TRP A 154 8.12 -0.88 12.47
C TRP A 154 9.11 -0.49 13.57
N LEU A 155 8.82 -0.74 14.85
CA LEU A 155 9.77 -0.49 15.94
C LEU A 155 11.07 -1.31 15.84
N ASN A 156 11.08 -2.37 15.04
CA ASN A 156 12.27 -3.19 14.79
C ASN A 156 13.16 -2.64 13.66
N TYR A 157 12.76 -1.55 13.02
CA TYR A 157 13.46 -0.96 11.87
C TYR A 157 14.00 0.43 12.20
N LYS A 158 15.04 0.85 11.46
CA LYS A 158 15.59 2.21 11.58
C LYS A 158 14.66 3.22 10.91
N VAL A 159 13.59 3.57 11.56
CA VAL A 159 12.59 4.54 11.09
C VAL A 159 12.29 5.60 12.16
N LYS A 160 11.91 6.79 11.70
CA LYS A 160 11.29 7.82 12.53
C LYS A 160 9.78 7.79 12.27
N ILE A 161 8.99 7.65 13.31
CA ILE A 161 7.53 7.77 13.22
C ILE A 161 7.22 9.25 12.99
N VAL A 162 6.57 9.56 11.88
CA VAL A 162 6.12 10.92 11.54
C VAL A 162 4.67 11.10 11.96
N SER A 163 3.83 10.09 11.71
CA SER A 163 2.42 10.07 12.11
C SER A 163 1.96 8.63 12.37
N ASN A 164 1.03 8.46 13.30
CA ASN A 164 0.33 7.20 13.54
C ASN A 164 -1.04 7.51 14.16
N VAL A 165 -2.03 7.76 13.29
CA VAL A 165 -3.36 8.26 13.66
C VAL A 165 -4.45 7.51 12.90
N ASN A 166 -5.67 7.52 13.43
CA ASN A 166 -6.82 7.07 12.65
C ASN A 166 -7.09 8.05 11.50
N MET A 167 -7.40 7.52 10.33
CA MET A 167 -7.87 8.33 9.22
C MET A 167 -9.19 9.00 9.59
N HIS A 168 -9.40 10.20 9.06
CA HIS A 168 -10.68 10.87 9.18
C HIS A 168 -11.72 10.19 8.28
N GLU A 169 -12.96 10.06 8.76
CA GLU A 169 -14.03 9.36 8.05
C GLU A 169 -14.40 9.98 6.68
N GLU A 170 -14.10 11.27 6.47
CA GLU A 170 -14.26 11.93 5.17
C GLU A 170 -13.19 11.52 4.14
N ILE A 171 -12.01 11.04 4.62
CA ILE A 171 -10.91 10.60 3.76
C ILE A 171 -11.03 9.08 3.51
N GLU A 172 -11.30 8.34 4.57
CA GLU A 172 -11.47 6.89 4.52
C GLU A 172 -12.60 6.48 5.47
N SER A 173 -13.66 5.88 4.93
CA SER A 173 -14.89 5.56 5.67
C SER A 173 -14.76 4.42 6.67
N GLU A 174 -13.72 3.61 6.58
CA GLU A 174 -13.42 2.53 7.52
C GLU A 174 -12.40 2.97 8.57
N GLN A 175 -12.34 2.25 9.70
CA GLN A 175 -11.36 2.52 10.76
C GLN A 175 -9.95 2.11 10.32
N VAL A 176 -9.38 2.88 9.43
CA VAL A 176 -8.01 2.70 8.94
C VAL A 176 -7.04 3.51 9.79
N ARG A 177 -5.95 2.87 10.20
CA ARG A 177 -4.80 3.52 10.82
C ARG A 177 -3.82 3.95 9.74
N PHE A 178 -3.60 5.26 9.68
CA PHE A 178 -2.54 5.86 8.87
C PHE A 178 -1.24 5.89 9.66
N THR A 179 -0.22 5.19 9.17
CA THR A 179 1.12 5.18 9.75
C THR A 179 2.11 5.71 8.72
N LEU A 180 2.70 6.87 8.97
CA LEU A 180 3.74 7.48 8.14
C LEU A 180 5.08 7.39 8.83
N LEU A 181 6.04 6.82 8.15
CA LEU A 181 7.40 6.59 8.62
C LEU A 181 8.41 7.26 7.69
N ARG A 182 9.46 7.81 8.27
CA ARG A 182 10.65 8.24 7.54
C ARG A 182 11.78 7.27 7.81
N LYS A 183 12.36 6.69 6.75
CA LYS A 183 13.55 5.84 6.87
C LYS A 183 14.75 6.67 7.34
N ILE A 184 15.49 6.12 8.29
CA ILE A 184 16.74 6.70 8.79
C ILE A 184 17.88 5.97 8.10
N VAL A 185 18.71 6.71 7.38
CA VAL A 185 19.91 6.20 6.69
C VAL A 185 21.06 6.08 7.69
#